data_d802079b96598eeec971036821946722
#
_entry.id   d802079b96598eeec971036821946722
#
_cell.length_a   1.000
_cell.length_b   1.000
_cell.length_c   1.000
_cell.angle_alpha   90.00
_cell.angle_beta   90.00
_cell.angle_gamma   90.00
#
_symmetry.space_group_name_H-M   'P 1'
#
loop_
_entity.id
_entity.type
_entity.pdbx_description
1 polymer ?
#
loop_
_entity_poly.entity_id
_entity_poly.type
_entity_poly.pdbx_seq_one_letter_code
_entity_poly.pdbx_strand_id
1 'polypeptide(L)'
;MVSAQNLLERLYPGRRAALKRQILLDALDCFLEQGIETTSIEMIRAKSESSVGAIYHHFKNKEGIVAALFFSALDDQTALRDEYLKQSKTLKDVVEALIYSYVDWVSEQPEFAKFLITARFNIIEGEEQQQLAQKNKSRNQKIFSLISNFEEFKAFKAFSLIPHELLLSLVIGSTESYCRAWLSQRVKSDPKDYREILAKAAWNSLQDLRLEH
;
A
#
# COMPACT_ATOMS: atom_id res chain seq x y z
N MET A 1 -4.76 -6.19 14.88
CA MET A 1 -3.54 -6.22 15.73
C MET A 1 -2.64 -7.43 15.45
N VAL A 2 -3.11 -8.70 15.50
CA VAL A 2 -2.24 -9.87 15.20
C VAL A 2 -1.61 -9.78 13.80
N SER A 3 -2.35 -9.32 12.80
CA SER A 3 -1.84 -9.16 11.42
C SER A 3 -0.77 -8.07 11.32
N ALA A 4 -0.97 -6.94 11.98
CA ALA A 4 0.00 -5.83 12.02
C ALA A 4 1.29 -6.24 12.74
N GLN A 5 1.19 -7.01 13.83
CA GLN A 5 2.36 -7.57 14.51
C GLN A 5 3.17 -8.48 13.58
N ASN A 6 2.51 -9.40 12.88
CA ASN A 6 3.17 -10.32 11.95
C ASN A 6 3.87 -9.56 10.81
N LEU A 7 3.26 -8.48 10.30
CA LEU A 7 3.88 -7.63 9.28
C LEU A 7 5.17 -7.01 9.82
N LEU A 8 5.13 -6.41 11.00
CA LEU A 8 6.32 -5.79 11.58
C LEU A 8 7.40 -6.81 11.98
N GLU A 9 7.03 -8.04 12.37
CA GLU A 9 7.99 -9.10 12.64
C GLU A 9 8.73 -9.56 11.38
N ARG A 10 8.06 -9.60 10.23
CA ARG A 10 8.72 -9.89 8.94
C ARG A 10 9.73 -8.81 8.56
N LEU A 11 9.37 -7.53 8.75
CA LEU A 11 10.21 -6.40 8.33
C LEU A 11 11.33 -6.05 9.32
N TYR A 12 11.10 -6.28 10.59
CA TYR A 12 12.05 -6.01 11.67
C TYR A 12 12.31 -7.28 12.52
N PRO A 13 12.98 -8.29 11.98
CA PRO A 13 13.15 -9.58 12.65
C PRO A 13 14.08 -9.51 13.87
N GLY A 14 13.93 -10.49 14.75
CA GLY A 14 14.83 -10.75 15.86
C GLY A 14 14.56 -9.91 17.11
N ARG A 15 15.23 -10.32 18.22
CA ARG A 15 15.00 -9.75 19.57
C ARG A 15 15.43 -8.28 19.68
N ARG A 16 16.49 -7.88 18.96
CA ARG A 16 17.01 -6.49 19.01
C ARG A 16 15.99 -5.47 18.47
N ALA A 17 15.09 -5.89 17.59
CA ALA A 17 14.06 -5.03 17.03
C ALA A 17 12.73 -5.08 17.82
N ALA A 18 12.64 -5.85 18.91
CA ALA A 18 11.40 -6.03 19.66
C ALA A 18 10.82 -4.70 20.16
N LEU A 19 11.64 -3.86 20.78
CA LEU A 19 11.21 -2.54 21.28
C LEU A 19 10.76 -1.63 20.12
N LYS A 20 11.48 -1.63 19.00
CA LYS A 20 11.09 -0.85 17.81
C LYS A 20 9.72 -1.30 17.29
N ARG A 21 9.48 -2.61 17.20
CA ARG A 21 8.17 -3.15 16.79
C ARG A 21 7.06 -2.76 17.75
N GLN A 22 7.32 -2.86 19.07
CA GLN A 22 6.34 -2.48 20.09
C GLN A 22 5.95 -1.01 19.95
N ILE A 23 6.93 -0.10 19.85
CA ILE A 23 6.66 1.34 19.64
C ILE A 23 5.84 1.57 18.37
N LEU A 24 6.16 0.87 17.26
CA LEU A 24 5.42 1.01 15.99
C LEU A 24 3.97 0.50 16.10
N LEU A 25 3.73 -0.62 16.78
CA LEU A 25 2.38 -1.15 16.98
C LEU A 25 1.52 -0.20 17.82
N ASP A 26 2.07 0.28 18.94
CA ASP A 26 1.34 1.17 19.83
C ASP A 26 1.14 2.56 19.21
N ALA A 27 2.09 3.02 18.41
CA ALA A 27 1.93 4.24 17.62
C ALA A 27 0.85 4.09 16.55
N LEU A 28 0.80 2.96 15.83
CA LEU A 28 -0.26 2.67 14.86
C LEU A 28 -1.63 2.73 15.51
N ASP A 29 -1.78 2.12 16.67
CA ASP A 29 -3.02 2.18 17.46
C ASP A 29 -3.40 3.61 17.83
N CYS A 30 -2.46 4.38 18.39
CA CYS A 30 -2.72 5.78 18.75
C CYS A 30 -3.16 6.58 17.51
N PHE A 31 -2.50 6.41 16.37
CA PHE A 31 -2.84 7.12 15.14
C PHE A 31 -4.20 6.73 14.59
N LEU A 32 -4.59 5.46 14.70
CA LEU A 32 -5.91 4.99 14.24
C LEU A 32 -7.06 5.41 15.16
N GLU A 33 -6.81 5.49 16.47
CA GLU A 33 -7.81 5.88 17.47
C GLU A 33 -8.03 7.39 17.51
N GLN A 34 -6.97 8.18 17.45
CA GLN A 34 -7.02 9.62 17.72
C GLN A 34 -6.64 10.51 16.54
N GLY A 35 -6.04 9.90 15.50
CA GLY A 35 -5.48 10.63 14.36
C GLY A 35 -4.02 11.03 14.57
N ILE A 36 -3.30 11.24 13.45
CA ILE A 36 -1.86 11.53 13.45
C ILE A 36 -1.57 12.87 14.13
N GLU A 37 -2.35 13.91 13.82
CA GLU A 37 -2.10 15.27 14.32
C GLU A 37 -2.25 15.36 15.84
N THR A 38 -3.27 14.71 16.38
CA THR A 38 -3.60 14.76 17.82
C THR A 38 -2.75 13.83 18.66
N THR A 39 -2.10 12.83 18.07
CA THR A 39 -1.22 11.90 18.79
C THR A 39 0.11 12.58 19.15
N SER A 40 0.50 12.53 20.43
CA SER A 40 1.79 13.01 20.92
C SER A 40 2.78 11.86 21.17
N ILE A 41 4.08 12.20 21.27
CA ILE A 41 5.13 11.24 21.65
C ILE A 41 4.87 10.69 23.06
N GLU A 42 4.35 11.50 23.98
CA GLU A 42 4.02 11.08 25.34
C GLU A 42 2.91 10.03 25.37
N MET A 43 1.93 10.12 24.48
CA MET A 43 0.86 9.13 24.35
C MET A 43 1.42 7.79 23.86
N ILE A 44 2.26 7.83 22.82
CA ILE A 44 2.93 6.63 22.29
C ILE A 44 3.84 6.02 23.36
N ARG A 45 4.60 6.85 24.07
CA ARG A 45 5.47 6.42 25.19
C ARG A 45 4.69 5.71 26.28
N ALA A 46 3.57 6.31 26.70
CA ALA A 46 2.74 5.75 27.75
C ALA A 46 2.15 4.39 27.35
N LYS A 47 1.69 4.27 26.10
CA LYS A 47 1.10 3.03 25.59
C LYS A 47 2.16 1.92 25.37
N SER A 48 3.34 2.27 24.87
CA SER A 48 4.43 1.32 24.58
C SER A 48 5.31 0.98 25.79
N GLU A 49 5.03 1.61 26.96
CA GLU A 49 5.84 1.48 28.17
C GLU A 49 7.34 1.75 27.91
N SER A 50 7.64 2.53 26.88
CA SER A 50 9.00 2.84 26.46
C SER A 50 9.52 4.14 27.09
N SER A 51 10.82 4.40 27.04
CA SER A 51 11.38 5.70 27.40
C SER A 51 11.33 6.69 26.23
N VAL A 52 11.23 7.99 26.53
CA VAL A 52 11.33 9.05 25.53
C VAL A 52 12.63 8.93 24.75
N GLY A 53 13.75 8.63 25.43
CA GLY A 53 15.05 8.43 24.80
C GLY A 53 15.06 7.26 23.82
N ALA A 54 14.36 6.17 24.08
CA ALA A 54 14.25 5.03 23.17
C ALA A 54 13.47 5.40 21.90
N ILE A 55 12.38 6.17 22.03
CA ILE A 55 11.59 6.62 20.88
C ILE A 55 12.45 7.52 19.98
N TYR A 56 13.10 8.53 20.54
CA TYR A 56 13.97 9.44 19.78
C TYR A 56 15.19 8.74 19.17
N HIS A 57 15.73 7.73 19.85
CA HIS A 57 16.82 6.91 19.29
C HIS A 57 16.40 6.16 18.02
N HIS A 58 15.17 5.61 17.99
CA HIS A 58 14.69 4.84 16.84
C HIS A 58 14.11 5.69 15.70
N PHE A 59 13.44 6.81 16.03
CA PHE A 59 12.57 7.50 15.07
C PHE A 59 12.82 9.00 14.97
N LYS A 60 13.68 9.61 15.78
CA LYS A 60 13.97 11.05 15.86
C LYS A 60 12.80 11.92 16.32
N ASN A 61 11.62 11.77 15.73
CA ASN A 61 10.40 12.54 16.00
C ASN A 61 9.15 11.72 15.64
N LYS A 62 7.97 12.31 15.81
CA LYS A 62 6.67 11.69 15.46
C LYS A 62 6.58 11.40 13.95
N GLU A 63 7.04 12.33 13.13
CA GLU A 63 7.07 12.20 11.67
C GLU A 63 7.89 10.98 11.23
N GLY A 64 9.01 10.71 11.90
CA GLY A 64 9.83 9.50 11.68
C GLY A 64 9.10 8.20 12.04
N ILE A 65 8.20 8.21 13.03
CA ILE A 65 7.34 7.06 13.33
C ILE A 65 6.29 6.89 12.23
N VAL A 66 5.65 7.98 11.81
CA VAL A 66 4.67 7.98 10.70
C VAL A 66 5.31 7.44 9.42
N ALA A 67 6.50 7.93 9.07
CA ALA A 67 7.25 7.46 7.91
C ALA A 67 7.63 5.97 8.02
N ALA A 68 8.11 5.52 9.17
CA ALA A 68 8.46 4.12 9.39
C ALA A 68 7.26 3.18 9.21
N LEU A 69 6.10 3.53 9.75
CA LEU A 69 4.86 2.78 9.56
C LEU A 69 4.39 2.80 8.11
N PHE A 70 4.39 3.97 7.48
CA PHE A 70 3.96 4.15 6.11
C PHE A 70 4.79 3.31 5.13
N PHE A 71 6.12 3.40 5.23
CA PHE A 71 6.99 2.64 4.35
C PHE A 71 6.98 1.15 4.65
N SER A 72 6.79 0.75 5.91
CA SER A 72 6.60 -0.66 6.27
C SER A 72 5.37 -1.26 5.57
N ALA A 73 4.24 -0.57 5.63
CA ALA A 73 3.01 -0.97 4.96
C ALA A 73 3.19 -1.02 3.43
N LEU A 74 3.82 0.01 2.86
CA LEU A 74 4.07 0.10 1.42
C LEU A 74 4.99 -1.01 0.92
N ASP A 75 6.03 -1.36 1.68
CA ASP A 75 6.98 -2.41 1.32
C ASP A 75 6.34 -3.81 1.42
N ASP A 76 5.53 -4.06 2.46
CA ASP A 76 4.81 -5.32 2.62
C ASP A 76 3.77 -5.53 1.51
N GLN A 77 2.98 -4.49 1.20
CA GLN A 77 2.04 -4.51 0.07
C GLN A 77 2.76 -4.74 -1.27
N THR A 78 3.94 -4.12 -1.45
CA THR A 78 4.75 -4.29 -2.66
C THR A 78 5.28 -5.71 -2.77
N ALA A 79 5.73 -6.31 -1.67
CA ALA A 79 6.21 -7.68 -1.66
C ALA A 79 5.10 -8.67 -2.06
N LEU A 80 3.89 -8.53 -1.50
CA LEU A 80 2.75 -9.37 -1.87
C LEU A 80 2.39 -9.21 -3.36
N ARG A 81 2.31 -7.96 -3.85
CA ARG A 81 2.07 -7.68 -5.27
C ARG A 81 3.09 -8.37 -6.17
N ASP A 82 4.35 -8.29 -5.80
CA ASP A 82 5.43 -8.86 -6.59
C ASP A 82 5.36 -10.40 -6.65
N GLU A 83 4.88 -11.05 -5.58
CA GLU A 83 4.61 -12.50 -5.61
C GLU A 83 3.49 -12.85 -6.61
N TYR A 84 2.39 -12.09 -6.62
CA TYR A 84 1.30 -12.30 -7.59
C TYR A 84 1.78 -12.09 -9.02
N LEU A 85 2.58 -11.04 -9.27
CA LEU A 85 3.10 -10.72 -10.61
C LEU A 85 4.03 -11.80 -11.18
N LYS A 86 4.71 -12.59 -10.36
CA LYS A 86 5.58 -13.69 -10.83
C LYS A 86 4.84 -14.75 -11.66
N GLN A 87 3.54 -14.91 -11.42
CA GLN A 87 2.72 -15.91 -12.12
C GLN A 87 2.13 -15.38 -13.43
N SER A 88 2.23 -14.08 -13.71
CA SER A 88 1.60 -13.43 -14.87
C SER A 88 2.29 -13.80 -16.16
N LYS A 89 1.51 -14.24 -17.17
CA LYS A 89 1.96 -14.61 -18.52
C LYS A 89 1.35 -13.73 -19.59
N THR A 90 0.27 -13.03 -19.28
CA THR A 90 -0.47 -12.15 -20.17
C THR A 90 -0.69 -10.79 -19.51
N LEU A 91 -1.06 -9.78 -20.29
CA LEU A 91 -1.42 -8.47 -19.76
C LEU A 91 -2.64 -8.56 -18.81
N LYS A 92 -3.59 -9.45 -19.14
CA LYS A 92 -4.76 -9.71 -18.29
C LYS A 92 -4.33 -10.27 -16.92
N ASP A 93 -3.40 -11.24 -16.91
CA ASP A 93 -2.90 -11.80 -15.65
C ASP A 93 -2.22 -10.73 -14.77
N VAL A 94 -1.52 -9.76 -15.39
CA VAL A 94 -0.95 -8.62 -14.65
C VAL A 94 -2.03 -7.76 -14.01
N VAL A 95 -3.10 -7.44 -14.74
CA VAL A 95 -4.24 -6.68 -14.18
C VAL A 95 -4.87 -7.45 -13.02
N GLU A 96 -5.14 -8.73 -13.18
CA GLU A 96 -5.68 -9.59 -12.13
C GLU A 96 -4.74 -9.65 -10.91
N ALA A 97 -3.44 -9.82 -11.12
CA ALA A 97 -2.43 -9.84 -10.07
C ALA A 97 -2.39 -8.52 -9.27
N LEU A 98 -2.48 -7.37 -9.95
CA LEU A 98 -2.54 -6.06 -9.30
C LEU A 98 -3.79 -5.92 -8.42
N ILE A 99 -4.95 -6.32 -8.93
CA ILE A 99 -6.21 -6.22 -8.18
C ILE A 99 -6.25 -7.21 -7.02
N TYR A 100 -5.93 -8.48 -7.27
CA TYR A 100 -6.00 -9.53 -6.25
C TYR A 100 -5.02 -9.26 -5.11
N SER A 101 -3.78 -8.93 -5.42
CA SER A 101 -2.79 -8.62 -4.40
C SER A 101 -3.15 -7.41 -3.55
N TYR A 102 -3.75 -6.38 -4.15
CA TYR A 102 -4.19 -5.20 -3.42
C TYR A 102 -5.37 -5.51 -2.50
N VAL A 103 -6.40 -6.20 -3.02
CA VAL A 103 -7.59 -6.59 -2.25
C VAL A 103 -7.20 -7.51 -1.09
N ASP A 104 -6.41 -8.54 -1.38
CA ASP A 104 -6.01 -9.52 -0.37
C ASP A 104 -5.16 -8.84 0.72
N TRP A 105 -4.25 -7.94 0.35
CA TRP A 105 -3.47 -7.18 1.31
C TRP A 105 -4.33 -6.27 2.19
N VAL A 106 -5.29 -5.55 1.61
CA VAL A 106 -6.20 -4.66 2.36
C VAL A 106 -7.04 -5.45 3.36
N SER A 107 -7.56 -6.61 2.95
CA SER A 107 -8.36 -7.48 3.83
C SER A 107 -7.52 -8.15 4.93
N GLU A 108 -6.25 -8.45 4.66
CA GLU A 108 -5.33 -9.06 5.63
C GLU A 108 -4.66 -8.05 6.57
N GLN A 109 -4.47 -6.80 6.13
CA GLN A 109 -3.80 -5.73 6.86
C GLN A 109 -4.67 -4.47 6.98
N PRO A 110 -5.93 -4.56 7.48
CA PRO A 110 -6.86 -3.42 7.44
C PRO A 110 -6.39 -2.21 8.25
N GLU A 111 -5.67 -2.42 9.36
CA GLU A 111 -5.11 -1.33 10.17
C GLU A 111 -4.06 -0.54 9.37
N PHE A 112 -3.11 -1.24 8.74
CA PHE A 112 -2.11 -0.61 7.91
C PHE A 112 -2.71 0.02 6.65
N ALA A 113 -3.71 -0.61 6.03
CA ALA A 113 -4.39 -0.06 4.87
C ALA A 113 -5.11 1.24 5.21
N LYS A 114 -5.81 1.31 6.35
CA LYS A 114 -6.42 2.54 6.86
C LYS A 114 -5.37 3.61 7.17
N PHE A 115 -4.28 3.22 7.80
CA PHE A 115 -3.18 4.13 8.12
C PHE A 115 -2.53 4.72 6.86
N LEU A 116 -2.26 3.92 5.81
CA LEU A 116 -1.71 4.41 4.55
C LEU A 116 -2.56 5.52 3.92
N ILE A 117 -3.90 5.38 3.99
CA ILE A 117 -4.82 6.37 3.45
C ILE A 117 -4.72 7.69 4.23
N THR A 118 -4.70 7.61 5.57
CA THR A 118 -4.67 8.80 6.43
C THR A 118 -3.31 9.48 6.45
N ALA A 119 -2.22 8.72 6.44
CA ALA A 119 -0.85 9.24 6.52
C ALA A 119 -0.31 9.79 5.18
N ARG A 120 -1.01 9.53 4.06
CA ARG A 120 -0.50 9.86 2.72
C ARG A 120 -0.13 11.34 2.56
N PHE A 121 -0.96 12.24 3.06
CA PHE A 121 -0.71 13.68 2.94
C PHE A 121 0.51 14.11 3.77
N ASN A 122 0.66 13.59 4.99
CA ASN A 122 1.83 13.86 5.83
C ASN A 122 3.15 13.47 5.12
N ILE A 123 3.16 12.35 4.40
CA ILE A 123 4.34 11.88 3.67
C ILE A 123 4.60 12.72 2.40
N ILE A 124 3.55 13.11 1.67
CA ILE A 124 3.68 13.90 0.43
C ILE A 124 4.18 15.31 0.73
N GLU A 125 3.81 15.91 1.86
CA GLU A 125 4.19 17.24 2.29
C GLU A 125 5.44 17.26 3.19
N GLY A 126 5.93 16.08 3.62
CA GLY A 126 7.04 15.90 4.53
C GLY A 126 8.41 15.72 3.87
N GLU A 127 9.43 15.52 4.71
CA GLU A 127 10.81 15.26 4.29
C GLU A 127 10.95 13.97 3.46
N GLU A 128 10.02 13.03 3.60
CA GLU A 128 10.00 11.72 2.95
C GLU A 128 9.39 11.74 1.54
N GLN A 129 8.95 12.90 1.02
CA GLN A 129 8.38 13.04 -0.32
C GLN A 129 9.25 12.42 -1.41
N GLN A 130 10.56 12.71 -1.38
CA GLN A 130 11.49 12.17 -2.37
C GLN A 130 11.61 10.65 -2.28
N GLN A 131 11.65 10.09 -1.08
CA GLN A 131 11.68 8.65 -0.87
C GLN A 131 10.43 7.98 -1.41
N LEU A 132 9.26 8.56 -1.18
CA LEU A 132 8.00 8.06 -1.72
C LEU A 132 7.99 8.11 -3.25
N ALA A 133 8.41 9.22 -3.84
CA ALA A 133 8.50 9.38 -5.29
C ALA A 133 9.41 8.32 -5.92
N GLN A 134 10.58 8.06 -5.32
CA GLN A 134 11.53 7.04 -5.79
C GLN A 134 10.95 5.62 -5.66
N LYS A 135 10.29 5.28 -4.54
CA LYS A 135 9.63 3.99 -4.35
C LYS A 135 8.51 3.79 -5.38
N ASN A 136 7.66 4.78 -5.59
CA ASN A 136 6.61 4.72 -6.60
C ASN A 136 7.18 4.54 -8.01
N LYS A 137 8.24 5.28 -8.37
CA LYS A 137 8.93 5.12 -9.65
C LYS A 137 9.44 3.68 -9.84
N SER A 138 10.13 3.12 -8.84
CA SER A 138 10.63 1.74 -8.90
C SER A 138 9.50 0.71 -9.01
N ARG A 139 8.42 0.89 -8.26
CA ARG A 139 7.23 0.03 -8.31
C ARG A 139 6.60 0.03 -9.70
N ASN A 140 6.44 1.21 -10.31
CA ASN A 140 5.86 1.36 -11.63
C ASN A 140 6.80 0.80 -12.71
N GLN A 141 8.09 1.11 -12.66
CA GLN A 141 9.07 0.58 -13.59
C GLN A 141 9.07 -0.94 -13.62
N LYS A 142 8.93 -1.61 -12.49
CA LYS A 142 8.87 -3.07 -12.42
C LYS A 142 7.65 -3.63 -13.17
N ILE A 143 6.47 -3.02 -12.99
CA ILE A 143 5.27 -3.40 -13.72
C ILE A 143 5.45 -3.16 -15.22
N PHE A 144 5.91 -1.98 -15.63
CA PHE A 144 6.11 -1.63 -17.03
C PHE A 144 7.18 -2.51 -17.70
N SER A 145 8.27 -2.84 -17.02
CA SER A 145 9.27 -3.79 -17.52
C SER A 145 8.70 -5.18 -17.75
N LEU A 146 7.78 -5.63 -16.89
CA LEU A 146 7.12 -6.92 -17.06
C LEU A 146 6.18 -6.90 -18.28
N ILE A 147 5.27 -5.93 -18.36
CA ILE A 147 4.26 -5.87 -19.42
C ILE A 147 4.85 -5.56 -20.80
N SER A 148 5.98 -4.84 -20.88
CA SER A 148 6.66 -4.54 -22.15
C SER A 148 7.18 -5.79 -22.87
N ASN A 149 7.31 -6.92 -22.17
CA ASN A 149 7.70 -8.20 -22.76
C ASN A 149 6.53 -8.92 -23.43
N PHE A 150 5.28 -8.50 -23.21
CA PHE A 150 4.11 -9.14 -23.79
C PHE A 150 3.79 -8.55 -25.17
N GLU A 151 3.56 -9.41 -26.17
CA GLU A 151 3.16 -8.98 -27.51
C GLU A 151 1.85 -8.20 -27.49
N GLU A 152 0.93 -8.57 -26.60
CA GLU A 152 -0.32 -7.86 -26.39
C GLU A 152 -0.11 -6.37 -26.03
N PHE A 153 0.90 -6.08 -25.20
CA PHE A 153 1.21 -4.70 -24.82
C PHE A 153 1.69 -3.86 -26.00
N LYS A 154 2.46 -4.47 -26.92
CA LYS A 154 2.92 -3.80 -28.15
C LYS A 154 1.76 -3.47 -29.11
N ALA A 155 0.69 -4.28 -29.08
CA ALA A 155 -0.51 -4.06 -29.88
C ALA A 155 -1.38 -2.91 -29.33
N PHE A 156 -1.23 -2.53 -28.06
CA PHE A 156 -1.96 -1.42 -27.45
C PHE A 156 -1.24 -0.08 -27.68
N LYS A 157 -1.32 0.45 -28.90
CA LYS A 157 -0.76 1.79 -29.23
C LYS A 157 -1.23 2.89 -28.28
N ALA A 158 -2.44 2.78 -27.72
CA ALA A 158 -2.97 3.72 -26.75
C ALA A 158 -2.11 3.87 -25.49
N PHE A 159 -1.38 2.81 -25.05
CA PHE A 159 -0.50 2.92 -23.90
C PHE A 159 0.68 3.89 -24.07
N SER A 160 1.07 4.16 -25.32
CA SER A 160 2.09 5.17 -25.62
C SER A 160 1.55 6.60 -25.65
N LEU A 161 0.22 6.76 -25.72
CA LEU A 161 -0.47 8.04 -25.83
C LEU A 161 -1.08 8.50 -24.49
N ILE A 162 -1.20 7.59 -23.53
CA ILE A 162 -1.85 7.84 -22.25
C ILE A 162 -0.78 7.92 -21.14
N PRO A 163 -0.82 8.93 -20.25
CA PRO A 163 0.08 8.98 -19.10
C PRO A 163 -0.02 7.69 -18.27
N HIS A 164 1.12 7.18 -17.83
CA HIS A 164 1.19 5.95 -17.04
C HIS A 164 0.36 6.02 -15.75
N GLU A 165 0.27 7.22 -15.16
CA GLU A 165 -0.52 7.50 -13.97
C GLU A 165 -2.02 7.31 -14.22
N LEU A 166 -2.48 7.69 -15.43
CA LEU A 166 -3.87 7.49 -15.83
C LEU A 166 -4.17 5.99 -16.04
N LEU A 167 -3.27 5.25 -16.69
CA LEU A 167 -3.42 3.79 -16.84
C LEU A 167 -3.55 3.10 -15.48
N LEU A 168 -2.68 3.44 -14.53
CA LEU A 168 -2.76 2.89 -13.18
C LEU A 168 -4.08 3.28 -12.49
N SER A 169 -4.55 4.50 -12.68
CA SER A 169 -5.82 4.96 -12.12
C SER A 169 -7.03 4.22 -12.72
N LEU A 170 -7.00 3.91 -14.01
CA LEU A 170 -8.04 3.10 -14.67
C LEU A 170 -8.07 1.66 -14.16
N VAL A 171 -6.89 1.09 -13.87
CA VAL A 171 -6.79 -0.28 -13.36
C VAL A 171 -7.22 -0.35 -11.90
N ILE A 172 -6.64 0.47 -11.02
CA ILE A 172 -6.81 0.27 -9.57
C ILE A 172 -7.90 1.13 -8.94
N GLY A 173 -8.35 2.20 -9.60
CA GLY A 173 -9.19 3.24 -9.01
C GLY A 173 -10.51 2.76 -8.42
N SER A 174 -11.26 1.92 -9.13
CA SER A 174 -12.50 1.34 -8.62
C SER A 174 -12.27 0.44 -7.40
N THR A 175 -11.19 -0.35 -7.43
CA THR A 175 -10.78 -1.23 -6.33
C THR A 175 -10.38 -0.43 -5.10
N GLU A 176 -9.56 0.61 -5.26
CA GLU A 176 -9.21 1.51 -4.16
C GLU A 176 -10.45 2.20 -3.56
N SER A 177 -11.38 2.62 -4.41
CA SER A 177 -12.62 3.26 -3.96
C SER A 177 -13.46 2.32 -3.11
N TYR A 178 -13.63 1.05 -3.53
CA TYR A 178 -14.38 0.05 -2.77
C TYR A 178 -13.67 -0.32 -1.47
N CYS A 179 -12.36 -0.55 -1.50
CA CYS A 179 -11.56 -0.84 -0.31
C CYS A 179 -11.65 0.31 0.72
N ARG A 180 -11.59 1.57 0.27
CA ARG A 180 -11.78 2.73 1.17
C ARG A 180 -13.18 2.77 1.78
N ALA A 181 -14.22 2.41 1.01
CA ALA A 181 -15.58 2.33 1.53
C ALA A 181 -15.71 1.25 2.62
N TRP A 182 -15.04 0.11 2.44
CA TRP A 182 -15.00 -0.97 3.42
C TRP A 182 -14.20 -0.58 4.67
N LEU A 183 -13.01 -0.05 4.53
CA LEU A 183 -12.17 0.39 5.64
C LEU A 183 -12.83 1.50 6.49
N SER A 184 -13.67 2.34 5.86
CA SER A 184 -14.46 3.36 6.54
C SER A 184 -15.83 2.88 7.03
N GLN A 185 -16.10 1.56 6.95
CA GLN A 185 -17.35 0.91 7.37
C GLN A 185 -18.62 1.39 6.65
N ARG A 186 -18.48 2.08 5.49
CA ARG A 186 -19.63 2.46 4.65
C ARG A 186 -20.25 1.26 3.95
N VAL A 187 -19.44 0.22 3.68
CA VAL A 187 -19.90 -1.08 3.18
C VAL A 187 -19.39 -2.18 4.12
N LYS A 188 -20.18 -3.26 4.25
CA LYS A 188 -19.88 -4.36 5.18
C LYS A 188 -19.17 -5.54 4.52
N SER A 189 -19.43 -5.76 3.23
CA SER A 189 -18.90 -6.92 2.51
C SER A 189 -17.41 -6.77 2.25
N ASP A 190 -16.65 -7.81 2.56
CA ASP A 190 -15.20 -7.82 2.38
C ASP A 190 -14.86 -7.66 0.89
N PRO A 191 -13.89 -6.80 0.52
CA PRO A 191 -13.42 -6.68 -0.85
C PRO A 191 -12.99 -8.00 -1.48
N LYS A 192 -12.51 -8.97 -0.70
CA LYS A 192 -12.16 -10.33 -1.16
C LYS A 192 -13.31 -11.05 -1.86
N ASP A 193 -14.54 -10.82 -1.42
CA ASP A 193 -15.73 -11.46 -2.01
C ASP A 193 -15.99 -10.98 -3.45
N TYR A 194 -15.43 -9.82 -3.83
CA TYR A 194 -15.67 -9.17 -5.12
C TYR A 194 -14.41 -8.99 -5.96
N ARG A 195 -13.28 -9.55 -5.55
CA ARG A 195 -12.00 -9.31 -6.24
C ARG A 195 -12.02 -9.71 -7.72
N GLU A 196 -12.75 -10.77 -8.09
CA GLU A 196 -12.90 -11.21 -9.48
C GLU A 196 -13.71 -10.19 -10.32
N ILE A 197 -14.78 -9.63 -9.73
CA ILE A 197 -15.60 -8.59 -10.38
C ILE A 197 -14.77 -7.32 -10.57
N LEU A 198 -14.00 -6.93 -9.55
CA LEU A 198 -13.12 -5.77 -9.59
C LEU A 198 -12.02 -5.95 -10.66
N ALA A 199 -11.40 -7.12 -10.72
CA ALA A 199 -10.39 -7.43 -11.74
C ALA A 199 -10.98 -7.43 -13.16
N LYS A 200 -12.18 -7.99 -13.35
CA LYS A 200 -12.87 -7.97 -14.64
C LYS A 200 -13.22 -6.54 -15.07
N ALA A 201 -13.68 -5.70 -14.15
CA ALA A 201 -13.97 -4.29 -14.44
C ALA A 201 -12.70 -3.53 -14.83
N ALA A 202 -11.60 -3.73 -14.10
CA ALA A 202 -10.30 -3.16 -14.41
C ALA A 202 -9.77 -3.59 -15.78
N TRP A 203 -9.90 -4.87 -16.12
CA TRP A 203 -9.52 -5.39 -17.43
C TRP A 203 -10.37 -4.77 -18.56
N ASN A 204 -11.67 -4.70 -18.37
CA ASN A 204 -12.58 -4.13 -19.38
C ASN A 204 -12.29 -2.65 -19.64
N SER A 205 -11.92 -1.87 -18.61
CA SER A 205 -11.55 -0.45 -18.79
C SER A 205 -10.33 -0.23 -19.68
N LEU A 206 -9.48 -1.24 -19.83
CA LEU A 206 -8.33 -1.20 -20.74
C LEU A 206 -8.68 -1.67 -22.15
N GLN A 207 -9.67 -2.56 -22.30
CA GLN A 207 -10.01 -3.11 -23.62
C GLN A 207 -10.57 -2.04 -24.56
N ASP A 208 -11.36 -1.11 -24.05
CA ASP A 208 -11.93 -0.02 -24.83
C ASP A 208 -10.87 1.01 -25.27
N LEU A 209 -9.65 0.93 -24.70
CA LEU A 209 -8.50 1.71 -25.16
C LEU A 209 -7.78 1.11 -26.39
N ARG A 210 -8.22 -0.03 -26.88
CA ARG A 210 -7.82 -0.54 -28.20
C ARG A 210 -8.42 0.41 -29.22
N LEU A 211 -7.61 1.34 -29.71
CA LEU A 211 -8.03 2.19 -30.81
C LEU A 211 -8.32 1.28 -32.03
N GLU A 212 -9.58 1.20 -32.37
CA GLU A 212 -10.00 0.69 -33.68
C GLU A 212 -9.36 1.58 -34.74
N HIS A 213 -8.74 0.96 -35.75
CA HIS A 213 -8.16 1.62 -36.91
C HIS A 213 -9.22 1.82 -37.97
#